data_637626f5fd7965ab9e76fc2074c08a52
#
_entry.id   637626f5fd7965ab9e76fc2074c08a52
#
_cell.length_a   1.000
_cell.length_b   1.000
_cell.length_c   1.000
_cell.angle_alpha   90.00
_cell.angle_beta   90.00
_cell.angle_gamma   90.00
#
_symmetry.space_group_name_H-M   'P 1'
#
loop_
_entity.id
_entity.type
_entity.pdbx_description
1 polymer ?
#
loop_
_entity_poly.entity_id
_entity_poly.type
_entity_poly.pdbx_seq_one_letter_code
_entity_poly.pdbx_strand_id
1 'polypeptide(L)'
;MAKISLVRLDSRLIHGQVITKWVKIAKANRIIIIDDELSKDDFMVMIYAAAAPKNVSVEIISVDKAAEEWKKDEFGTGTVMLLFKDVESCMRTAQKGVPISSLQIGGIPSEPGRVTILRAVSLNQVDMDLLDEMHQKGTEIYIHIIPEEPRMDFDKIKRTFEGVVSSNL
;
A
#
# COMPACT_ATOMS: atom_id res chain seq x y z
N MET A 1 -6.53 5.56 20.26
CA MET A 1 -6.41 5.91 18.81
C MET A 1 -4.99 5.66 18.34
N ALA A 2 -4.81 4.74 17.41
CA ALA A 2 -3.51 4.50 16.81
C ALA A 2 -3.18 5.61 15.79
N LYS A 3 -1.88 5.86 15.61
CA LYS A 3 -1.41 6.77 14.57
C LYS A 3 -1.07 5.98 13.32
N ILE A 4 -1.70 6.27 12.20
CA ILE A 4 -1.31 5.72 10.89
C ILE A 4 -0.14 6.58 10.39
N SER A 5 1.07 6.03 10.42
CA SER A 5 2.30 6.77 10.07
C SER A 5 2.74 6.57 8.62
N LEU A 6 2.31 5.48 7.99
CA LEU A 6 2.60 5.19 6.59
C LEU A 6 1.54 4.28 6.03
N VAL A 7 1.09 4.56 4.82
CA VAL A 7 0.28 3.64 4.02
C VAL A 7 1.08 3.30 2.77
N ARG A 8 1.42 2.02 2.62
CA ARG A 8 2.27 1.55 1.52
C ARG A 8 1.58 0.45 0.73
N LEU A 9 1.72 0.52 -0.57
CA LEU A 9 1.27 -0.51 -1.49
C LEU A 9 2.48 -1.18 -2.11
N ASP A 10 2.65 -2.47 -1.84
CA ASP A 10 3.73 -3.28 -2.38
C ASP A 10 3.26 -4.73 -2.50
N SER A 11 3.21 -5.24 -3.73
CA SER A 11 2.72 -6.59 -3.99
C SER A 11 3.49 -7.70 -3.27
N ARG A 12 4.73 -7.42 -2.88
CA ARG A 12 5.58 -8.36 -2.16
C ARG A 12 5.31 -8.34 -0.65
N LEU A 13 4.60 -7.34 -0.15
CA LEU A 13 4.27 -7.12 1.26
C LEU A 13 5.53 -7.02 2.13
N ILE A 14 5.73 -7.97 3.06
CA ILE A 14 6.93 -7.97 3.91
C ILE A 14 8.04 -8.70 3.20
N HIS A 15 9.08 -7.99 2.80
CA HIS A 15 10.22 -8.56 2.08
C HIS A 15 11.50 -7.79 2.37
N GLY A 16 12.58 -8.53 2.63
CA GLY A 16 13.94 -8.02 2.72
C GLY A 16 14.13 -6.80 3.64
N GLN A 17 15.20 -6.08 3.37
CA GLN A 17 15.59 -4.90 4.16
C GLN A 17 14.72 -3.67 3.88
N VAL A 18 14.01 -3.65 2.76
CA VAL A 18 13.21 -2.49 2.35
C VAL A 18 12.11 -2.19 3.37
N ILE A 19 11.37 -3.21 3.78
CA ILE A 19 10.30 -3.02 4.77
C ILE A 19 10.86 -2.55 6.12
N THR A 20 12.00 -3.06 6.53
CA THR A 20 12.65 -2.67 7.78
C THR A 20 13.03 -1.20 7.75
N LYS A 21 13.57 -0.70 6.64
CA LYS A 21 13.90 0.72 6.48
C LYS A 21 12.67 1.61 6.57
N TRP A 22 11.58 1.23 5.88
CA TRP A 22 10.35 2.02 5.91
C TRP A 22 9.68 2.00 7.28
N VAL A 23 9.70 0.87 7.97
CA VAL A 23 9.18 0.75 9.33
C VAL A 23 9.93 1.69 10.28
N LYS A 24 11.26 1.78 10.15
CA LYS A 24 12.07 2.69 10.97
C LYS A 24 11.74 4.16 10.69
N ILE A 25 11.65 4.53 9.41
CA ILE A 25 11.30 5.90 9.01
C ILE A 25 9.91 6.28 9.50
N ALA A 26 8.96 5.38 9.36
CA ALA A 26 7.59 5.57 9.83
C ALA A 26 7.43 5.46 11.35
N LYS A 27 8.47 4.99 12.05
CA LYS A 27 8.43 4.73 13.49
C LYS A 27 7.28 3.81 13.88
N ALA A 28 6.94 2.87 13.02
CA ALA A 28 5.83 1.96 13.25
C ALA A 28 6.23 0.83 14.19
N ASN A 29 5.35 0.48 15.10
CA ASN A 29 5.48 -0.72 15.94
C ASN A 29 4.44 -1.78 15.60
N ARG A 30 3.56 -1.49 14.65
CA ARG A 30 2.55 -2.41 14.15
C ARG A 30 2.46 -2.30 12.63
N ILE A 31 2.38 -3.44 11.95
CA ILE A 31 2.05 -3.51 10.54
C ILE A 31 0.69 -4.20 10.43
N ILE A 32 -0.25 -3.58 9.75
CA ILE A 32 -1.53 -4.18 9.42
C ILE A 32 -1.57 -4.39 7.92
N ILE A 33 -1.52 -5.64 7.51
CA ILE A 33 -1.72 -6.03 6.11
C ILE A 33 -3.22 -6.18 5.89
N ILE A 34 -3.76 -5.45 4.93
CA ILE A 34 -5.19 -5.49 4.62
C ILE A 34 -5.37 -6.18 3.26
N ASP A 35 -5.84 -7.42 3.31
CA ASP A 35 -6.02 -8.24 2.11
C ASP A 35 -7.03 -9.35 2.39
N ASP A 36 -8.11 -9.41 1.61
CA ASP A 36 -9.20 -10.35 1.84
C ASP A 36 -8.76 -11.80 1.69
N GLU A 37 -8.00 -12.12 0.65
CA GLU A 37 -7.56 -13.50 0.39
C GLU A 37 -6.53 -13.97 1.41
N LEU A 38 -5.52 -13.16 1.69
CA LEU A 38 -4.49 -13.51 2.66
C LEU A 38 -5.06 -13.65 4.07
N SER A 39 -6.07 -12.87 4.43
CA SER A 39 -6.67 -12.95 5.77
C SER A 39 -7.33 -14.29 6.04
N LYS A 40 -7.67 -15.05 4.99
CA LYS A 40 -8.28 -16.39 5.09
C LYS A 40 -7.25 -17.52 5.06
N ASP A 41 -5.99 -17.21 4.78
CA ASP A 41 -4.93 -18.20 4.64
C ASP A 41 -4.08 -18.26 5.92
N ASP A 42 -4.45 -19.14 6.84
CA ASP A 42 -3.80 -19.25 8.15
C ASP A 42 -2.30 -19.54 8.05
N PHE A 43 -1.89 -20.29 7.04
CA PHE A 43 -0.47 -20.58 6.81
C PHE A 43 0.30 -19.32 6.43
N MET A 44 -0.22 -18.53 5.51
CA MET A 44 0.42 -17.28 5.10
C MET A 44 0.40 -16.23 6.21
N VAL A 45 -0.67 -16.17 6.99
CA VAL A 45 -0.74 -15.31 8.18
C VAL A 45 0.42 -15.64 9.12
N MET A 46 0.67 -16.91 9.37
CA MET A 46 1.76 -17.35 10.24
C MET A 46 3.13 -17.00 9.66
N ILE A 47 3.32 -17.16 8.34
CA ILE A 47 4.57 -16.84 7.67
C ILE A 47 4.88 -15.34 7.78
N TYR A 48 3.91 -14.48 7.48
CA TYR A 48 4.13 -13.04 7.56
C TYR A 48 4.33 -12.55 9.00
N ALA A 49 3.61 -13.12 9.96
CA ALA A 49 3.83 -12.80 11.36
C ALA A 49 5.24 -13.17 11.81
N ALA A 50 5.76 -14.32 11.36
CA ALA A 50 7.13 -14.75 11.67
C ALA A 50 8.19 -13.90 10.97
N ALA A 51 7.87 -13.27 9.86
CA ALA A 51 8.77 -12.38 9.11
C ALA A 51 8.79 -10.94 9.65
N ALA A 52 8.05 -10.66 10.71
CA ALA A 52 7.96 -9.32 11.28
C ALA A 52 9.34 -8.77 11.66
N PRO A 53 9.62 -7.49 11.39
CA PRO A 53 10.82 -6.85 11.92
C PRO A 53 10.85 -6.89 13.44
N LYS A 54 12.05 -6.81 14.01
CA LYS A 54 12.21 -6.83 15.47
C LYS A 54 11.39 -5.72 16.15
N ASN A 55 10.67 -6.09 17.19
CA ASN A 55 9.80 -5.21 17.98
C ASN A 55 8.60 -4.64 17.20
N VAL A 56 8.22 -5.31 16.11
CA VAL A 56 7.06 -4.93 15.30
C VAL A 56 6.10 -6.10 15.24
N SER A 57 4.83 -5.87 15.56
CA SER A 57 3.79 -6.88 15.35
C SER A 57 3.24 -6.80 13.94
N VAL A 58 2.83 -7.94 13.39
CA VAL A 58 2.21 -8.04 12.07
C VAL A 58 0.90 -8.77 12.21
N GLU A 59 -0.17 -8.17 11.71
CA GLU A 59 -1.48 -8.81 11.59
C GLU A 59 -1.99 -8.69 10.16
N ILE A 60 -2.79 -9.63 9.74
CA ILE A 60 -3.43 -9.63 8.42
C ILE A 60 -4.94 -9.69 8.63
N ILE A 61 -5.65 -8.71 8.11
CA ILE A 61 -7.09 -8.60 8.24
C ILE A 61 -7.74 -8.31 6.88
N SER A 62 -9.03 -8.61 6.77
CA SER A 62 -9.81 -8.27 5.59
C SER A 62 -10.11 -6.78 5.54
N VAL A 63 -10.53 -6.30 4.38
CA VAL A 63 -11.00 -4.91 4.21
C VAL A 63 -12.15 -4.60 5.16
N ASP A 64 -13.11 -5.51 5.27
CA ASP A 64 -14.26 -5.31 6.17
C ASP A 64 -13.83 -5.25 7.63
N LYS A 65 -12.92 -6.13 8.04
CA LYS A 65 -12.37 -6.13 9.39
C LYS A 65 -11.62 -4.85 9.72
N ALA A 66 -10.85 -4.33 8.76
CA ALA A 66 -10.17 -3.06 8.93
C ALA A 66 -11.15 -1.91 9.17
N ALA A 67 -12.23 -1.87 8.41
CA ALA A 67 -13.27 -0.87 8.58
C ALA A 67 -13.94 -0.97 9.96
N GLU A 68 -14.23 -2.20 10.42
CA GLU A 68 -14.81 -2.44 11.75
C GLU A 68 -13.87 -1.98 12.87
N GLU A 69 -12.59 -2.35 12.78
CA GLU A 69 -11.60 -1.97 13.79
C GLU A 69 -11.36 -0.46 13.82
N TRP A 70 -11.34 0.17 12.67
CA TRP A 70 -11.25 1.62 12.61
C TRP A 70 -12.46 2.29 13.27
N LYS A 71 -13.65 1.85 12.93
CA LYS A 71 -14.89 2.40 13.49
C LYS A 71 -14.99 2.20 15.01
N LYS A 72 -14.48 1.07 15.50
CA LYS A 72 -14.53 0.72 16.91
C LYS A 72 -13.61 1.61 17.77
N ASP A 73 -12.34 1.69 17.42
CA ASP A 73 -11.34 2.38 18.25
C ASP A 73 -10.13 2.90 17.46
N GLU A 74 -10.30 3.10 16.15
CA GLU A 74 -9.24 3.61 15.27
C GLU A 74 -7.95 2.80 15.38
N PHE A 75 -8.07 1.47 15.29
CA PHE A 75 -6.99 0.48 15.42
C PHE A 75 -6.35 0.40 16.82
N GLY A 76 -6.98 0.97 17.85
CA GLY A 76 -6.49 0.85 19.22
C GLY A 76 -5.33 1.78 19.53
N THR A 77 -4.15 1.22 19.82
CA THR A 77 -2.96 1.99 20.25
C THR A 77 -1.77 1.75 19.33
N GLY A 78 -0.74 2.58 19.48
CA GLY A 78 0.52 2.43 18.78
C GLY A 78 0.62 3.23 17.49
N THR A 79 1.68 2.96 16.76
CA THR A 79 1.97 3.59 15.47
C THR A 79 1.92 2.51 14.39
N VAL A 80 1.03 2.69 13.42
CA VAL A 80 0.64 1.67 12.46
C VAL A 80 1.13 2.02 11.07
N MET A 81 1.73 1.04 10.41
CA MET A 81 1.94 1.04 8.98
C MET A 81 0.86 0.15 8.35
N LEU A 82 0.04 0.72 7.47
CA LEU A 82 -0.89 -0.05 6.65
C LEU A 82 -0.18 -0.54 5.40
N LEU A 83 -0.35 -1.81 5.07
CA LEU A 83 0.31 -2.43 3.93
C LEU A 83 -0.71 -3.14 3.05
N PHE A 84 -0.73 -2.79 1.78
CA PHE A 84 -1.64 -3.33 0.78
C PHE A 84 -0.88 -4.06 -0.30
N LYS A 85 -1.48 -5.11 -0.84
CA LYS A 85 -0.92 -5.86 -1.96
C LYS A 85 -1.30 -5.26 -3.31
N ASP A 86 -2.47 -4.62 -3.40
CA ASP A 86 -3.00 -4.07 -4.65
C ASP A 86 -3.79 -2.78 -4.44
N VAL A 87 -4.03 -2.07 -5.54
CA VAL A 87 -4.73 -0.78 -5.54
C VAL A 87 -6.18 -0.96 -5.12
N GLU A 88 -6.85 -2.01 -5.57
CA GLU A 88 -8.25 -2.25 -5.28
C GLU A 88 -8.52 -2.36 -3.78
N SER A 89 -7.72 -3.16 -3.07
CA SER A 89 -7.87 -3.32 -1.61
C SER A 89 -7.69 -2.00 -0.88
N CYS A 90 -6.73 -1.19 -1.32
CA CYS A 90 -6.50 0.14 -0.75
C CYS A 90 -7.69 1.06 -0.97
N MET A 91 -8.20 1.12 -2.20
CA MET A 91 -9.37 1.93 -2.55
C MET A 91 -10.61 1.52 -1.76
N ARG A 92 -10.88 0.23 -1.68
CA ARG A 92 -12.04 -0.29 -0.92
C ARG A 92 -11.94 0.04 0.56
N THR A 93 -10.75 -0.03 1.13
CA THR A 93 -10.51 0.34 2.53
C THR A 93 -10.79 1.82 2.78
N ALA A 94 -10.31 2.68 1.89
CA ALA A 94 -10.60 4.12 1.96
C ALA A 94 -12.10 4.40 1.83
N GLN A 95 -12.77 3.74 0.90
CA GLN A 95 -14.22 3.91 0.69
C GLN A 95 -15.04 3.50 1.91
N LYS A 96 -14.55 2.57 2.73
CA LYS A 96 -15.21 2.12 3.94
C LYS A 96 -14.89 2.97 5.18
N GLY A 97 -14.17 4.07 4.99
CA GLY A 97 -13.98 5.07 6.04
C GLY A 97 -12.63 5.05 6.77
N VAL A 98 -11.74 4.14 6.43
CA VAL A 98 -10.37 4.19 6.98
C VAL A 98 -9.62 5.34 6.29
N PRO A 99 -9.06 6.31 7.05
CA PRO A 99 -8.42 7.47 6.43
C PRO A 99 -7.10 7.09 5.77
N ILE A 100 -7.01 7.33 4.47
CA ILE A 100 -5.79 7.15 3.70
C ILE A 100 -5.44 8.51 3.10
N SER A 101 -4.73 9.33 3.88
CA SER A 101 -4.37 10.68 3.48
C SER A 101 -3.20 10.72 2.50
N SER A 102 -2.33 9.71 2.55
CA SER A 102 -1.27 9.55 1.57
C SER A 102 -1.02 8.07 1.28
N LEU A 103 -0.61 7.76 0.07
CA LEU A 103 -0.32 6.40 -0.38
C LEU A 103 1.04 6.36 -1.06
N GLN A 104 1.94 5.56 -0.48
CA GLN A 104 3.25 5.29 -1.04
C GLN A 104 3.19 3.99 -1.85
N ILE A 105 3.54 4.05 -3.12
CA ILE A 105 3.62 2.86 -3.97
C ILE A 105 5.08 2.41 -4.02
N GLY A 106 5.33 1.15 -3.65
CA GLY A 106 6.67 0.58 -3.61
C GLY A 106 6.91 -0.55 -4.60
N GLY A 107 5.84 -1.25 -5.01
CA GLY A 107 5.97 -2.34 -5.96
C GLY A 107 4.64 -2.86 -6.47
N ILE A 108 4.51 -2.93 -7.79
CA ILE A 108 3.41 -3.59 -8.50
C ILE A 108 4.05 -4.27 -9.71
N PRO A 109 3.97 -5.61 -9.83
CA PRO A 109 4.73 -6.33 -10.84
C PRO A 109 4.25 -6.04 -12.25
N SER A 110 5.17 -6.22 -13.21
CA SER A 110 4.84 -6.19 -14.62
C SER A 110 4.04 -7.44 -14.98
N GLU A 111 2.95 -7.25 -15.68
CA GLU A 111 2.07 -8.30 -16.17
C GLU A 111 1.49 -7.86 -17.53
N PRO A 112 0.96 -8.79 -18.34
CA PRO A 112 0.25 -8.41 -19.57
C PRO A 112 -0.86 -7.40 -19.28
N GLY A 113 -0.89 -6.31 -20.07
CA GLY A 113 -1.85 -5.22 -19.88
C GLY A 113 -1.40 -4.12 -18.94
N ARG A 114 -0.25 -4.26 -18.27
CA ARG A 114 0.33 -3.22 -17.42
C ARG A 114 1.41 -2.44 -18.17
N VAL A 115 1.51 -1.17 -17.82
CA VAL A 115 2.51 -0.23 -18.32
C VAL A 115 3.53 0.02 -17.23
N THR A 116 4.81 -0.16 -17.54
CA THR A 116 5.88 0.12 -16.59
C THR A 116 6.08 1.63 -16.47
N ILE A 117 5.88 2.15 -15.27
CA ILE A 117 6.06 3.57 -14.94
C ILE A 117 7.49 3.82 -14.49
N LEU A 118 7.96 2.94 -13.61
CA LEU A 118 9.29 2.96 -13.01
C LEU A 118 9.68 1.51 -12.73
N ARG A 119 10.97 1.22 -12.53
CA ARG A 119 11.34 -0.14 -12.16
C ARG A 119 10.49 -0.60 -10.96
N ALA A 120 10.07 -1.82 -10.93
CA ALA A 120 9.24 -2.42 -9.90
C ALA A 120 7.80 -1.88 -9.81
N VAL A 121 7.40 -0.88 -10.60
CA VAL A 121 6.02 -0.37 -10.59
C VAL A 121 5.45 -0.33 -12.01
N SER A 122 4.45 -1.17 -12.23
CA SER A 122 3.67 -1.23 -13.47
C SER A 122 2.19 -1.11 -13.13
N LEU A 123 1.44 -0.38 -13.94
CA LEU A 123 0.04 -0.08 -13.69
C LEU A 123 -0.80 -0.38 -14.95
N ASN A 124 -2.02 -0.86 -14.75
CA ASN A 124 -3.00 -0.96 -15.82
C ASN A 124 -3.96 0.23 -15.76
N GLN A 125 -4.88 0.30 -16.72
CA GLN A 125 -5.85 1.40 -16.78
C GLN A 125 -6.78 1.41 -15.55
N VAL A 126 -7.19 0.24 -15.07
CA VAL A 126 -8.04 0.12 -13.89
C VAL A 126 -7.33 0.69 -12.66
N ASP A 127 -6.04 0.33 -12.46
CA ASP A 127 -5.23 0.86 -11.37
C ASP A 127 -5.14 2.39 -11.45
N MET A 128 -4.86 2.92 -12.65
CA MET A 128 -4.75 4.37 -12.84
C MET A 128 -6.06 5.09 -12.54
N ASP A 129 -7.19 4.54 -12.97
CA ASP A 129 -8.50 5.14 -12.72
C ASP A 129 -8.81 5.19 -11.23
N LEU A 130 -8.50 4.11 -10.50
CA LEU A 130 -8.70 4.06 -9.05
C LEU A 130 -7.79 5.04 -8.32
N LEU A 131 -6.51 5.10 -8.70
CA LEU A 131 -5.55 6.04 -8.11
C LEU A 131 -5.95 7.50 -8.38
N ASP A 132 -6.40 7.80 -9.60
CA ASP A 132 -6.86 9.14 -9.96
C ASP A 132 -8.08 9.54 -9.13
N GLU A 133 -9.02 8.62 -8.93
CA GLU A 133 -10.18 8.85 -8.07
C GLU A 133 -9.76 9.15 -6.64
N MET A 134 -8.83 8.38 -6.07
CA MET A 134 -8.30 8.64 -4.73
C MET A 134 -7.59 9.99 -4.66
N HIS A 135 -6.81 10.32 -5.68
CA HIS A 135 -6.10 11.59 -5.74
C HIS A 135 -7.06 12.78 -5.78
N GLN A 136 -8.11 12.69 -6.58
CA GLN A 136 -9.13 13.75 -6.67
C GLN A 136 -9.89 13.94 -5.34
N LYS A 137 -10.00 12.89 -4.54
CA LYS A 137 -10.60 12.97 -3.20
C LYS A 137 -9.63 13.45 -2.11
N GLY A 138 -8.40 13.79 -2.49
CA GLY A 138 -7.43 14.38 -1.58
C GLY A 138 -6.31 13.48 -1.09
N THR A 139 -6.23 12.23 -1.56
CA THR A 139 -5.12 11.36 -1.19
C THR A 139 -3.86 11.77 -1.95
N GLU A 140 -2.78 12.03 -1.22
CA GLU A 140 -1.46 12.24 -1.83
C GLU A 140 -0.91 10.89 -2.28
N ILE A 141 -0.61 10.76 -3.58
CA ILE A 141 -0.11 9.50 -4.15
C ILE A 141 1.27 9.73 -4.75
N TYR A 142 2.19 8.83 -4.46
CA TYR A 142 3.55 8.90 -4.98
C TYR A 142 4.19 7.51 -5.03
N ILE A 143 5.19 7.35 -5.90
CA ILE A 143 6.04 6.16 -5.93
C ILE A 143 7.31 6.47 -5.14
N HIS A 144 7.65 5.59 -4.20
CA HIS A 144 8.90 5.66 -3.46
C HIS A 144 9.33 4.24 -3.11
N ILE A 145 10.22 3.69 -3.91
CA ILE A 145 10.60 2.27 -3.83
C ILE A 145 11.52 2.04 -2.63
N ILE A 146 12.63 2.77 -2.57
CA ILE A 146 13.56 2.72 -1.44
C ILE A 146 13.85 4.14 -0.95
N PRO A 147 14.16 4.32 0.35
CA PRO A 147 14.34 5.66 0.92
C PRO A 147 15.47 6.48 0.27
N GLU A 148 16.51 5.81 -0.23
CA GLU A 148 17.69 6.45 -0.83
C GLU A 148 17.41 7.05 -2.21
N GLU A 149 16.29 6.73 -2.84
CA GLU A 149 15.91 7.26 -4.15
C GLU A 149 14.89 8.39 -4.00
N PRO A 150 14.80 9.29 -4.99
CA PRO A 150 13.76 10.32 -4.98
C PRO A 150 12.39 9.71 -5.21
N ARG A 151 11.36 10.35 -4.66
CA ARG A 151 9.99 9.97 -4.89
C ARG A 151 9.50 10.52 -6.24
N MET A 152 8.53 9.84 -6.83
CA MET A 152 7.83 10.30 -8.03
C MET A 152 6.40 10.69 -7.67
N ASP A 153 6.04 11.95 -7.82
CA ASP A 153 4.70 12.44 -7.49
C ASP A 153 3.65 12.00 -8.53
N PHE A 154 2.40 12.05 -8.13
CA PHE A 154 1.29 11.51 -8.92
C PHE A 154 1.16 12.15 -10.30
N ASP A 155 1.38 13.45 -10.44
CA ASP A 155 1.30 14.13 -11.74
C ASP A 155 2.30 13.52 -12.74
N LYS A 156 3.49 13.19 -12.29
CA LYS A 156 4.50 12.54 -13.13
C LYS A 156 4.12 11.09 -13.44
N ILE A 157 3.57 10.37 -12.48
CA ILE A 157 3.05 9.00 -12.68
C ILE A 157 2.01 9.02 -13.80
N LYS A 158 1.04 9.90 -13.69
CA LYS A 158 -0.06 10.03 -14.65
C LYS A 158 0.44 10.39 -16.05
N ARG A 159 1.31 11.38 -16.16
CA ARG A 159 1.91 11.78 -17.44
C ARG A 159 2.72 10.66 -18.07
N THR A 160 3.50 9.93 -17.27
CA THR A 160 4.28 8.80 -17.76
C THR A 160 3.38 7.70 -18.30
N PHE A 161 2.33 7.36 -17.55
CA PHE A 161 1.34 6.36 -17.97
C PHE A 161 0.67 6.78 -19.30
N GLU A 162 0.13 7.99 -19.37
CA GLU A 162 -0.55 8.51 -20.56
C GLU A 162 0.40 8.58 -21.77
N GLY A 163 1.66 8.94 -21.55
CA GLY A 163 2.68 8.98 -22.59
C GLY A 163 2.96 7.61 -23.20
N VAL A 164 3.08 6.57 -22.38
CA VAL A 164 3.31 5.20 -22.86
C VAL A 164 2.08 4.66 -23.58
N VAL A 165 0.88 4.87 -23.04
CA VAL A 165 -0.37 4.44 -23.65
C VAL A 165 -0.55 5.10 -25.03
N SER A 166 -0.31 6.41 -25.14
CA SER A 166 -0.40 7.13 -26.40
C SER A 166 0.60 6.64 -27.45
N SER A 167 1.83 6.29 -27.05
CA SER A 167 2.85 5.79 -27.97
C SER A 167 2.59 4.37 -28.48
N ASN A 168 1.71 3.62 -27.80
CA ASN A 168 1.34 2.26 -28.19
C ASN A 168 0.07 2.19 -29.07
N LEU A 169 -0.52 3.32 -29.38
CA LEU A 169 -1.71 3.39 -30.26
C LEU A 169 -1.34 3.33 -31.75
#